data_15cb31333a87557af804095e89c13726
#
_entry.id   15cb31333a87557af804095e89c13726
#
_cell.length_a   1.000
_cell.length_b   1.000
_cell.length_c   1.000
_cell.angle_alpha   90.00
_cell.angle_beta   90.00
_cell.angle_gamma   90.00
#
_symmetry.space_group_name_H-M   'P 1'
#
loop_
_entity.id
_entity.type
_entity.pdbx_description
1 polymer ?
#
loop_
_entity_poly.entity_id
_entity_poly.type
_entity_poly.pdbx_seq_one_letter_code
_entity_poly.pdbx_strand_id
1 'polypeptide(L)'
;MTTREEADKIQTSATAAAEFSSVEQDVIHRLILARRDIRQFRPDPISEGAIGRILEAANAAPSVGLMQPWNFILIDSLDIRRKIKASFDAVNSKEKSKLEGDARSGLYNSLKLEGILEAPLNIAVTCDHSRGGSFVLGHAPMRKTALYSVCLAIENLWLAARVEGIGVGWVSILESGVVTGILELPPEVELVGYLCIGYPLEFRARPLLEEVGWKRREKLQPFVFANRWSNPRTLAVPPFALLEESLHQPDAEIVQAAQQKIDRKTKPQGSLGVLEQLAVRLASLQRTLEPTLTRKRICVYAGTHGITAEGVSAYPSEVTGQMVMNFLRGGAAINVLARHGGIELHIIDTGVDATWPDEVANQPNFFLRPIRRGTRNFLNEPAMTPEECEQAIEIGHEQVRRALEQGVQLLGIGEMGIGNTTAASCLLAALCGISPDEAVGRGTGANDSVLARKTEVVTEAIERYSAAASGQRGLYWLHVVGGFEIAAMTGTILAAAQANLPIVVDGFIATAAAAAAFQVEPRSRDVCFFSHRSDERAHGKALRALRVEPLLDLKMRLGEGTGAALAMPILEASAKLLCEMATFDTANISGAIGEQERSNE
;
A
#
# COMPACT_ATOMS: atom_id res chain seq x y z
N MET A 1 42.14 -5.19 -28.95
CA MET A 1 42.38 -4.02 -28.06
C MET A 1 41.13 -3.15 -28.16
N THR A 2 40.18 -3.37 -27.27
CA THR A 2 39.00 -2.51 -27.12
C THR A 2 39.45 -1.16 -26.56
N THR A 3 39.01 -0.08 -27.14
CA THR A 3 39.44 1.26 -26.75
C THR A 3 38.87 1.61 -25.36
N ARG A 4 39.57 2.42 -24.59
CA ARG A 4 39.20 2.86 -23.24
C ARG A 4 37.81 3.52 -23.20
N GLU A 5 37.37 4.13 -24.31
CA GLU A 5 36.04 4.71 -24.50
C GLU A 5 34.90 3.68 -24.59
N GLU A 6 35.16 2.47 -25.12
CA GLU A 6 34.16 1.39 -25.13
C GLU A 6 34.00 0.75 -23.76
N ALA A 7 35.08 0.66 -22.98
CA ALA A 7 35.05 0.18 -21.60
C ALA A 7 34.27 1.16 -20.68
N ASP A 8 34.48 2.47 -20.84
CA ASP A 8 33.75 3.50 -20.09
C ASP A 8 32.25 3.57 -20.47
N LYS A 9 31.91 3.34 -21.76
CA LYS A 9 30.49 3.26 -22.18
C LYS A 9 29.79 2.01 -21.66
N ILE A 10 30.49 0.89 -21.55
CA ILE A 10 29.93 -0.34 -20.94
C ILE A 10 29.74 -0.15 -19.43
N GLN A 11 30.65 0.56 -18.76
CA GLN A 11 30.60 0.81 -17.32
C GLN A 11 29.52 1.84 -16.93
N THR A 12 29.30 2.88 -17.77
CA THR A 12 28.21 3.85 -17.57
C THR A 12 26.80 3.29 -17.87
N SER A 13 26.69 2.32 -18.79
CA SER A 13 25.41 1.64 -19.04
C SER A 13 25.06 0.60 -17.97
N ALA A 14 26.04 -0.01 -17.32
CA ALA A 14 25.84 -0.99 -16.25
C ALA A 14 25.44 -0.35 -14.90
N THR A 15 25.90 0.88 -14.63
CA THR A 15 25.54 1.60 -13.38
C THR A 15 24.15 2.21 -13.40
N ALA A 16 23.59 2.54 -14.58
CA ALA A 16 22.23 3.07 -14.70
C ALA A 16 21.12 2.00 -14.58
N ALA A 17 21.46 0.70 -14.65
CA ALA A 17 20.52 -0.42 -14.58
C ALA A 17 20.35 -1.02 -13.17
N ALA A 18 21.02 -0.47 -12.14
CA ALA A 18 21.15 -1.13 -10.83
C ALA A 18 20.17 -0.62 -9.75
N GLU A 19 19.44 0.46 -9.96
CA GLU A 19 18.53 0.99 -8.95
C GLU A 19 17.06 0.75 -9.35
N PHE A 20 16.40 -0.10 -8.57
CA PHE A 20 14.96 -0.26 -8.67
C PHE A 20 14.25 1.00 -8.13
N SER A 21 13.29 1.51 -8.88
CA SER A 21 12.40 2.56 -8.41
C SER A 21 11.60 2.10 -7.17
N SER A 22 11.12 3.02 -6.36
CA SER A 22 10.30 2.68 -5.18
C SER A 22 9.05 1.85 -5.56
N VAL A 23 8.47 2.11 -6.73
CA VAL A 23 7.32 1.33 -7.24
C VAL A 23 7.70 -0.11 -7.54
N GLU A 24 8.87 -0.34 -8.14
CA GLU A 24 9.36 -1.71 -8.41
C GLU A 24 9.72 -2.44 -7.10
N GLN A 25 10.32 -1.74 -6.13
CA GLN A 25 10.59 -2.29 -4.79
C GLN A 25 9.28 -2.70 -4.10
N ASP A 26 8.24 -1.86 -4.13
CA ASP A 26 6.94 -2.15 -3.55
C ASP A 26 6.26 -3.35 -4.23
N VAL A 27 6.36 -3.46 -5.55
CA VAL A 27 5.83 -4.62 -6.30
C VAL A 27 6.52 -5.91 -5.87
N ILE A 28 7.86 -5.90 -5.72
CA ILE A 28 8.64 -7.07 -5.28
C ILE A 28 8.26 -7.45 -3.84
N HIS A 29 8.19 -6.48 -2.92
CA HIS A 29 7.81 -6.75 -1.53
C HIS A 29 6.39 -7.31 -1.43
N ARG A 30 5.44 -6.72 -2.16
CA ARG A 30 4.07 -7.23 -2.24
C ARG A 30 4.00 -8.65 -2.80
N LEU A 31 4.79 -8.96 -3.83
CA LEU A 31 4.86 -10.29 -4.41
C LEU A 31 5.31 -11.33 -3.39
N ILE A 32 6.40 -11.06 -2.65
CA ILE A 32 6.91 -11.93 -1.58
C ILE A 32 5.85 -12.19 -0.52
N LEU A 33 5.14 -11.13 -0.09
CA LEU A 33 4.08 -11.24 0.91
C LEU A 33 2.83 -11.95 0.39
N ALA A 34 2.49 -11.78 -0.89
CA ALA A 34 1.28 -12.34 -1.51
C ALA A 34 1.44 -13.81 -1.95
N ARG A 35 2.66 -14.38 -1.90
CA ARG A 35 2.89 -15.79 -2.21
C ARG A 35 2.21 -16.69 -1.18
N ARG A 36 1.48 -17.69 -1.67
CA ARG A 36 0.78 -18.69 -0.83
C ARG A 36 1.12 -20.10 -1.29
N ASP A 37 1.06 -21.03 -0.37
CA ASP A 37 1.10 -22.46 -0.64
C ASP A 37 -0.32 -22.91 -1.01
N ILE A 38 -0.52 -23.36 -2.24
CA ILE A 38 -1.85 -23.66 -2.81
C ILE A 38 -2.08 -25.17 -2.84
N ARG A 39 -3.29 -25.59 -2.44
CA ARG A 39 -3.70 -26.99 -2.38
C ARG A 39 -4.99 -27.29 -3.17
N GLN A 40 -5.67 -26.26 -3.67
CA GLN A 40 -6.91 -26.37 -4.42
C GLN A 40 -6.77 -25.65 -5.74
N PHE A 41 -6.95 -26.37 -6.83
CA PHE A 41 -6.70 -25.89 -8.17
C PHE A 41 -7.93 -26.02 -9.04
N ARG A 42 -8.05 -25.13 -10.03
CA ARG A 42 -8.95 -25.27 -11.16
C ARG A 42 -8.33 -26.22 -12.18
N PRO A 43 -9.13 -26.93 -12.98
CA PRO A 43 -8.63 -27.87 -13.98
C PRO A 43 -8.07 -27.19 -15.24
N ASP A 44 -8.12 -25.85 -15.33
CA ASP A 44 -7.70 -25.08 -16.50
C ASP A 44 -6.22 -25.35 -16.82
N PRO A 45 -5.85 -25.66 -18.09
CA PRO A 45 -4.48 -25.91 -18.48
C PRO A 45 -3.64 -24.63 -18.41
N ILE A 46 -2.37 -24.78 -18.04
CA ILE A 46 -1.40 -23.68 -18.06
C ILE A 46 -0.81 -23.58 -19.47
N SER A 47 -0.69 -22.38 -20.03
CA SER A 47 -0.06 -22.19 -21.32
C SER A 47 1.44 -22.52 -21.28
N GLU A 48 1.99 -23.10 -22.34
CA GLU A 48 3.43 -23.39 -22.42
C GLU A 48 4.29 -22.15 -22.27
N GLY A 49 3.83 -20.99 -22.77
CA GLY A 49 4.51 -19.72 -22.59
C GLY A 49 4.63 -19.28 -21.11
N ALA A 50 3.59 -19.51 -20.30
CA ALA A 50 3.64 -19.24 -18.85
C ALA A 50 4.57 -20.24 -18.15
N ILE A 51 4.50 -21.51 -18.48
CA ILE A 51 5.43 -22.52 -17.95
C ILE A 51 6.88 -22.15 -18.28
N GLY A 52 7.16 -21.74 -19.53
CA GLY A 52 8.48 -21.29 -19.96
C GLY A 52 9.00 -20.12 -19.13
N ARG A 53 8.21 -19.05 -18.94
CA ARG A 53 8.61 -17.88 -18.12
C ARG A 53 8.87 -18.25 -16.65
N ILE A 54 8.07 -19.14 -16.09
CA ILE A 54 8.24 -19.62 -14.71
C ILE A 54 9.55 -20.42 -14.57
N LEU A 55 9.86 -21.29 -15.52
CA LEU A 55 11.08 -22.08 -15.51
C LEU A 55 12.34 -21.24 -15.78
N GLU A 56 12.26 -20.24 -16.67
CA GLU A 56 13.35 -19.27 -16.89
C GLU A 56 13.67 -18.48 -15.61
N ALA A 57 12.64 -18.04 -14.87
CA ALA A 57 12.84 -17.38 -13.58
C ALA A 57 13.51 -18.32 -12.56
N ALA A 58 13.13 -19.59 -12.53
CA ALA A 58 13.79 -20.60 -11.71
C ALA A 58 15.26 -20.77 -12.11
N ASN A 59 15.54 -20.83 -13.41
CA ASN A 59 16.90 -21.00 -13.96
C ASN A 59 17.80 -19.79 -13.68
N ALA A 60 17.24 -18.60 -13.47
CA ALA A 60 17.96 -17.39 -13.10
C ALA A 60 18.37 -17.35 -11.61
N ALA A 61 18.06 -18.37 -10.81
CA ALA A 61 18.45 -18.42 -9.42
C ALA A 61 19.97 -18.47 -9.23
N PRO A 62 20.52 -17.88 -8.14
CA PRO A 62 21.92 -18.04 -7.82
C PRO A 62 22.23 -19.49 -7.45
N SER A 63 23.42 -19.96 -7.83
CA SER A 63 23.89 -21.30 -7.46
C SER A 63 25.35 -21.31 -7.06
N VAL A 64 25.72 -22.23 -6.19
CA VAL A 64 27.12 -22.41 -5.76
C VAL A 64 28.00 -22.64 -6.97
N GLY A 65 29.06 -21.82 -7.15
CA GLY A 65 30.00 -21.92 -8.26
C GLY A 65 29.35 -21.94 -9.65
N LEU A 66 28.15 -21.31 -9.82
CA LEU A 66 27.33 -21.39 -11.04
C LEU A 66 27.03 -22.83 -11.49
N MET A 67 26.94 -23.77 -10.55
CA MET A 67 26.68 -25.18 -10.80
C MET A 67 25.34 -25.45 -11.47
N GLN A 68 24.30 -24.67 -11.16
CA GLN A 68 22.92 -24.86 -11.64
C GLN A 68 22.45 -26.34 -11.51
N PRO A 69 22.43 -26.90 -10.29
CA PRO A 69 22.26 -28.33 -10.06
C PRO A 69 20.84 -28.84 -10.24
N TRP A 70 19.91 -27.97 -10.58
CA TRP A 70 18.48 -28.28 -10.69
C TRP A 70 18.10 -28.94 -12.02
N ASN A 71 17.11 -29.85 -11.95
CA ASN A 71 16.34 -30.29 -13.10
C ASN A 71 14.85 -30.14 -12.77
N PHE A 72 14.04 -29.90 -13.79
CA PHE A 72 12.60 -29.78 -13.69
C PHE A 72 11.93 -30.88 -14.51
N ILE A 73 11.26 -31.83 -13.84
CA ILE A 73 10.54 -32.92 -14.50
C ILE A 73 9.06 -32.54 -14.50
N LEU A 74 8.53 -32.23 -15.68
CA LEU A 74 7.11 -31.90 -15.86
C LEU A 74 6.31 -33.18 -15.93
N ILE A 75 5.28 -33.28 -15.09
CA ILE A 75 4.47 -34.50 -14.91
C ILE A 75 3.02 -34.18 -15.24
N ASP A 76 2.60 -34.43 -16.45
CA ASP A 76 1.24 -34.33 -16.96
C ASP A 76 0.52 -35.69 -16.93
N SER A 77 1.27 -36.81 -16.95
CA SER A 77 0.74 -38.16 -16.89
C SER A 77 -0.07 -38.42 -15.62
N LEU A 78 -1.37 -38.62 -15.78
CA LEU A 78 -2.28 -38.94 -14.69
C LEU A 78 -1.92 -40.27 -13.98
N ASP A 79 -1.35 -41.24 -14.70
CA ASP A 79 -0.92 -42.51 -14.13
C ASP A 79 0.26 -42.34 -13.16
N ILE A 80 1.27 -41.56 -13.56
CA ILE A 80 2.40 -41.21 -12.69
C ILE A 80 1.88 -40.46 -11.46
N ARG A 81 1.00 -39.47 -11.64
CA ARG A 81 0.43 -38.70 -10.51
C ARG A 81 -0.37 -39.58 -9.55
N ARG A 82 -1.12 -40.58 -10.04
CA ARG A 82 -1.83 -41.55 -9.18
C ARG A 82 -0.87 -42.38 -8.33
N LYS A 83 0.24 -42.83 -8.89
CA LYS A 83 1.27 -43.58 -8.14
C LYS A 83 1.89 -42.71 -7.05
N ILE A 84 2.19 -41.46 -7.34
CA ILE A 84 2.73 -40.50 -6.36
C ILE A 84 1.68 -40.16 -5.29
N LYS A 85 0.40 -40.01 -5.68
CA LYS A 85 -0.70 -39.80 -4.73
C LYS A 85 -0.83 -40.98 -3.75
N ALA A 86 -0.65 -42.21 -4.22
CA ALA A 86 -0.66 -43.39 -3.34
C ALA A 86 0.49 -43.36 -2.30
N SER A 87 1.69 -42.88 -2.69
CA SER A 87 2.78 -42.62 -1.77
C SER A 87 2.42 -41.59 -0.72
N PHE A 88 1.80 -40.48 -1.15
CA PHE A 88 1.29 -39.45 -0.24
C PHE A 88 0.29 -40.03 0.77
N ASP A 89 -0.68 -40.79 0.32
CA ASP A 89 -1.73 -41.35 1.17
C ASP A 89 -1.14 -42.31 2.24
N ALA A 90 -0.16 -43.10 1.86
CA ALA A 90 0.54 -44.01 2.79
C ALA A 90 1.31 -43.25 3.88
N VAL A 91 2.06 -42.18 3.49
CA VAL A 91 2.81 -41.36 4.45
C VAL A 91 1.84 -40.53 5.31
N ASN A 92 0.82 -39.91 4.71
CA ASN A 92 -0.16 -39.13 5.44
C ASN A 92 -0.92 -39.96 6.49
N SER A 93 -1.24 -41.20 6.19
CA SER A 93 -1.87 -42.10 7.16
C SER A 93 -0.94 -42.37 8.37
N LYS A 94 0.36 -42.56 8.15
CA LYS A 94 1.36 -42.68 9.21
C LYS A 94 1.49 -41.39 10.04
N GLU A 95 1.46 -40.22 9.42
CA GLU A 95 1.51 -38.94 10.13
C GLU A 95 0.24 -38.71 10.97
N LYS A 96 -0.93 -39.05 10.45
CA LYS A 96 -2.21 -39.01 11.19
C LYS A 96 -2.19 -39.88 12.46
N SER A 97 -1.67 -41.09 12.36
CA SER A 97 -1.60 -41.99 13.51
C SER A 97 -0.68 -41.48 14.65
N LYS A 98 0.36 -40.69 14.32
CA LYS A 98 1.21 -40.04 15.33
C LYS A 98 0.48 -38.94 16.13
N LEU A 99 -0.63 -38.41 15.60
CA LEU A 99 -1.43 -37.38 16.25
C LEU A 99 -2.66 -37.94 16.98
N GLU A 100 -2.82 -39.25 17.05
CA GLU A 100 -3.89 -39.89 17.84
C GLU A 100 -3.75 -39.50 19.31
N GLY A 101 -4.79 -38.85 19.87
CA GLY A 101 -4.77 -38.32 21.24
C GLY A 101 -4.19 -36.89 21.38
N ASP A 102 -3.60 -36.29 20.33
CA ASP A 102 -3.19 -34.88 20.34
C ASP A 102 -4.40 -33.97 20.07
N ALA A 103 -4.48 -32.83 20.78
CA ALA A 103 -5.54 -31.83 20.61
C ALA A 103 -5.64 -31.30 19.15
N ARG A 104 -4.57 -31.38 18.35
CA ARG A 104 -4.51 -30.97 16.96
C ARG A 104 -4.98 -32.01 15.95
N SER A 105 -5.33 -33.23 16.40
CA SER A 105 -5.74 -34.35 15.52
C SER A 105 -6.95 -33.98 14.66
N GLY A 106 -7.98 -33.37 15.28
CA GLY A 106 -9.17 -32.90 14.56
C GLY A 106 -8.83 -31.84 13.47
N LEU A 107 -7.97 -30.89 13.82
CA LEU A 107 -7.52 -29.85 12.91
C LEU A 107 -6.70 -30.41 11.74
N TYR A 108 -5.73 -31.32 12.03
CA TYR A 108 -4.94 -31.99 10.99
C TYR A 108 -5.84 -32.72 9.97
N ASN A 109 -6.87 -33.40 10.45
CA ASN A 109 -7.80 -34.15 9.60
C ASN A 109 -8.66 -33.24 8.70
N SER A 110 -8.86 -31.99 9.06
CA SER A 110 -9.59 -31.00 8.24
C SER A 110 -8.71 -30.34 7.16
N LEU A 111 -7.37 -30.48 7.23
CA LEU A 111 -6.48 -29.83 6.29
C LEU A 111 -6.40 -30.58 4.96
N LYS A 112 -6.52 -29.85 3.87
CA LYS A 112 -6.13 -30.30 2.53
C LYS A 112 -4.62 -30.07 2.37
N LEU A 113 -3.83 -31.15 2.27
CA LEU A 113 -2.36 -31.11 2.33
C LEU A 113 -1.68 -31.32 0.97
N GLU A 114 -2.43 -31.62 -0.09
CA GLU A 114 -1.92 -31.83 -1.43
C GLU A 114 -2.93 -31.39 -2.50
N GLY A 115 -2.48 -31.33 -3.74
CA GLY A 115 -3.28 -31.06 -4.93
C GLY A 115 -2.78 -31.87 -6.14
N ILE A 116 -2.26 -33.06 -5.90
CA ILE A 116 -1.52 -33.88 -6.87
C ILE A 116 -2.37 -34.23 -8.09
N LEU A 117 -3.63 -34.58 -7.87
CA LEU A 117 -4.53 -34.99 -8.96
C LEU A 117 -5.33 -33.82 -9.54
N GLU A 118 -5.61 -32.79 -8.73
CA GLU A 118 -6.41 -31.63 -9.14
C GLU A 118 -5.60 -30.62 -9.95
N ALA A 119 -4.32 -30.43 -9.62
CA ALA A 119 -3.47 -29.50 -10.37
C ALA A 119 -3.29 -29.98 -11.81
N PRO A 120 -3.40 -29.09 -12.83
CA PRO A 120 -3.21 -29.47 -14.23
C PRO A 120 -1.78 -29.93 -14.54
N LEU A 121 -0.80 -29.45 -13.80
CA LEU A 121 0.61 -29.80 -13.95
C LEU A 121 1.26 -30.08 -12.57
N ASN A 122 2.12 -31.09 -12.51
CA ASN A 122 3.03 -31.28 -11.39
C ASN A 122 4.48 -31.16 -11.89
N ILE A 123 5.39 -30.64 -11.03
CA ILE A 123 6.81 -30.56 -11.33
C ILE A 123 7.60 -31.21 -10.20
N ALA A 124 8.39 -32.24 -10.52
CA ALA A 124 9.42 -32.70 -9.60
C ALA A 124 10.70 -31.91 -9.86
N VAL A 125 11.22 -31.29 -8.80
CA VAL A 125 12.48 -30.54 -8.83
C VAL A 125 13.55 -31.36 -8.15
N THR A 126 14.66 -31.57 -8.85
CA THR A 126 15.74 -32.47 -8.40
C THR A 126 17.07 -31.73 -8.33
N CYS A 127 18.00 -32.28 -7.55
CA CYS A 127 19.40 -31.84 -7.46
C CYS A 127 20.30 -32.90 -8.06
N ASP A 128 21.01 -32.54 -9.12
CA ASP A 128 22.08 -33.36 -9.69
C ASP A 128 23.42 -33.00 -9.01
N HIS A 129 23.87 -33.85 -8.12
CA HIS A 129 25.12 -33.64 -7.37
C HIS A 129 26.39 -33.81 -8.21
N SER A 130 26.29 -34.38 -9.41
CA SER A 130 27.41 -34.57 -10.33
C SER A 130 27.65 -33.38 -11.24
N ARG A 131 26.68 -32.49 -11.36
CA ARG A 131 26.75 -31.32 -12.26
C ARG A 131 27.89 -30.38 -11.83
N GLY A 132 28.63 -29.86 -12.79
CA GLY A 132 29.80 -29.02 -12.55
C GLY A 132 31.13 -29.76 -12.44
N GLY A 133 31.10 -31.10 -12.53
CA GLY A 133 32.31 -31.95 -12.59
C GLY A 133 32.99 -32.15 -11.25
N SER A 134 34.28 -32.45 -11.28
CA SER A 134 35.05 -32.81 -10.06
C SER A 134 35.39 -31.64 -9.15
N PHE A 135 35.21 -30.39 -9.61
CA PHE A 135 35.48 -29.18 -8.82
C PHE A 135 34.45 -28.09 -9.10
N VAL A 136 33.71 -27.73 -8.05
CA VAL A 136 32.79 -26.60 -8.05
C VAL A 136 33.23 -25.62 -6.97
N LEU A 137 33.44 -24.35 -7.35
CA LEU A 137 33.90 -23.32 -6.43
C LEU A 137 32.94 -23.16 -5.24
N GLY A 138 33.46 -23.32 -4.00
CA GLY A 138 32.68 -23.15 -2.77
C GLY A 138 31.83 -24.35 -2.38
N HIS A 139 31.78 -25.44 -3.16
CA HIS A 139 30.95 -26.61 -2.87
C HIS A 139 31.59 -27.58 -1.85
N ALA A 140 32.88 -27.88 -1.99
CA ALA A 140 33.55 -28.88 -1.16
C ALA A 140 33.48 -28.62 0.35
N PRO A 141 33.66 -27.38 0.85
CA PRO A 141 33.54 -27.08 2.30
C PRO A 141 32.13 -27.21 2.85
N MET A 142 31.10 -27.05 2.01
CA MET A 142 29.71 -27.06 2.42
C MET A 142 28.85 -27.79 1.36
N ARG A 143 28.88 -29.10 1.37
CA ARG A 143 28.22 -29.98 0.37
C ARG A 143 26.72 -29.72 0.16
N LYS A 144 26.01 -29.23 1.20
CA LYS A 144 24.58 -28.91 1.10
C LYS A 144 24.26 -27.68 0.23
N THR A 145 25.27 -26.92 -0.21
CA THR A 145 25.05 -25.72 -1.03
C THR A 145 24.42 -26.02 -2.39
N ALA A 146 24.59 -27.22 -2.94
CA ALA A 146 23.86 -27.65 -4.14
C ALA A 146 22.35 -27.70 -3.88
N LEU A 147 21.92 -28.33 -2.78
CA LEU A 147 20.50 -28.37 -2.36
C LEU A 147 19.95 -26.97 -2.09
N TYR A 148 20.72 -26.11 -1.42
CA TYR A 148 20.29 -24.74 -1.16
C TYR A 148 20.09 -23.97 -2.46
N SER A 149 20.93 -24.19 -3.48
CA SER A 149 20.77 -23.61 -4.80
C SER A 149 19.45 -24.03 -5.47
N VAL A 150 19.08 -25.31 -5.34
CA VAL A 150 17.79 -25.80 -5.85
C VAL A 150 16.60 -25.17 -5.10
N CYS A 151 16.70 -24.99 -3.79
CA CYS A 151 15.64 -24.30 -3.02
C CYS A 151 15.44 -22.85 -3.47
N LEU A 152 16.52 -22.15 -3.83
CA LEU A 152 16.43 -20.79 -4.40
C LEU A 152 15.75 -20.79 -5.77
N ALA A 153 16.03 -21.80 -6.61
CA ALA A 153 15.35 -21.97 -7.90
C ALA A 153 13.84 -22.24 -7.71
N ILE A 154 13.46 -23.04 -6.70
CA ILE A 154 12.05 -23.27 -6.35
C ILE A 154 11.37 -21.97 -5.89
N GLU A 155 12.03 -21.14 -5.06
CA GLU A 155 11.45 -19.87 -4.63
C GLU A 155 11.24 -18.90 -5.80
N ASN A 156 12.24 -18.78 -6.70
CA ASN A 156 12.08 -17.97 -7.92
C ASN A 156 10.91 -18.48 -8.79
N LEU A 157 10.80 -19.80 -8.98
CA LEU A 157 9.67 -20.44 -9.67
C LEU A 157 8.34 -20.03 -9.03
N TRP A 158 8.27 -20.07 -7.71
CA TRP A 158 7.05 -19.79 -6.95
C TRP A 158 6.63 -18.31 -7.07
N LEU A 159 7.58 -17.41 -6.98
CA LEU A 159 7.33 -15.97 -7.16
C LEU A 159 6.89 -15.67 -8.59
N ALA A 160 7.57 -16.24 -9.60
CA ALA A 160 7.20 -16.06 -11.01
C ALA A 160 5.79 -16.61 -11.31
N ALA A 161 5.47 -17.80 -10.78
CA ALA A 161 4.13 -18.37 -10.90
C ALA A 161 3.06 -17.43 -10.29
N ARG A 162 3.35 -16.83 -9.13
CA ARG A 162 2.44 -15.87 -8.50
C ARG A 162 2.18 -14.63 -9.35
N VAL A 163 3.18 -14.13 -10.08
CA VAL A 163 3.03 -13.01 -11.04
C VAL A 163 2.08 -13.39 -12.18
N GLU A 164 2.16 -14.63 -12.67
CA GLU A 164 1.28 -15.16 -13.72
C GLU A 164 -0.15 -15.53 -13.21
N GLY A 165 -0.46 -15.26 -11.93
CA GLY A 165 -1.73 -15.69 -11.34
C GLY A 165 -1.83 -17.20 -11.10
N ILE A 166 -0.69 -17.91 -11.15
CA ILE A 166 -0.59 -19.36 -10.99
C ILE A 166 -0.18 -19.68 -9.56
N GLY A 167 -0.85 -20.65 -8.95
CA GLY A 167 -0.54 -21.16 -7.63
C GLY A 167 0.44 -22.33 -7.67
N VAL A 168 1.29 -22.39 -6.65
CA VAL A 168 2.21 -23.52 -6.43
C VAL A 168 1.97 -24.10 -5.05
N GLY A 169 1.92 -25.42 -4.94
CA GLY A 169 1.85 -26.14 -3.70
C GLY A 169 2.99 -27.14 -3.56
N TRP A 170 3.85 -26.97 -2.56
CA TRP A 170 4.95 -27.90 -2.30
C TRP A 170 4.49 -29.06 -1.43
N VAL A 171 4.44 -30.27 -1.98
CA VAL A 171 4.05 -31.49 -1.27
C VAL A 171 5.30 -32.16 -0.70
N SER A 172 5.42 -32.20 0.64
CA SER A 172 6.54 -32.80 1.36
C SER A 172 6.17 -34.13 2.06
N ILE A 173 4.88 -34.49 2.15
CA ILE A 173 4.39 -35.71 2.75
C ILE A 173 4.47 -36.84 1.71
N LEU A 174 5.69 -37.21 1.37
CA LEU A 174 6.00 -38.23 0.35
C LEU A 174 7.18 -39.09 0.83
N GLU A 175 7.22 -40.33 0.43
CA GLU A 175 8.39 -41.16 0.60
C GLU A 175 9.34 -40.99 -0.56
N SER A 176 10.46 -40.26 -0.34
CA SER A 176 11.40 -39.86 -1.39
C SER A 176 11.86 -41.03 -2.25
N GLY A 177 12.21 -42.19 -1.65
CA GLY A 177 12.66 -43.36 -2.40
C GLY A 177 11.60 -43.95 -3.33
N VAL A 178 10.29 -43.87 -2.94
CA VAL A 178 9.19 -44.32 -3.80
C VAL A 178 9.03 -43.37 -5.00
N VAL A 179 9.07 -42.06 -4.76
CA VAL A 179 8.95 -41.07 -5.84
C VAL A 179 10.14 -41.13 -6.79
N THR A 180 11.36 -41.28 -6.27
CA THR A 180 12.59 -41.50 -7.02
C THR A 180 12.47 -42.73 -7.96
N GLY A 181 11.94 -43.83 -7.45
CA GLY A 181 11.71 -45.05 -8.25
C GLY A 181 10.63 -44.87 -9.32
N ILE A 182 9.53 -44.16 -9.01
CA ILE A 182 8.47 -43.86 -9.99
C ILE A 182 8.98 -42.99 -11.16
N LEU A 183 9.86 -42.01 -10.84
CA LEU A 183 10.42 -41.08 -11.81
C LEU A 183 11.73 -41.58 -12.45
N GLU A 184 12.19 -42.77 -12.09
CA GLU A 184 13.42 -43.41 -12.61
C GLU A 184 14.65 -42.50 -12.46
N LEU A 185 14.78 -41.81 -11.31
CA LEU A 185 15.91 -40.92 -11.08
C LEU A 185 17.21 -41.72 -10.89
N PRO A 186 18.33 -41.31 -11.53
CA PRO A 186 19.61 -41.95 -11.30
C PRO A 186 20.14 -41.68 -9.88
N PRO A 187 21.05 -42.52 -9.35
CA PRO A 187 21.50 -42.45 -7.96
C PRO A 187 22.12 -41.12 -7.51
N GLU A 188 22.72 -40.37 -8.45
CA GLU A 188 23.34 -39.08 -8.23
C GLU A 188 22.35 -37.90 -8.21
N VAL A 189 21.08 -38.15 -8.53
CA VAL A 189 20.01 -37.15 -8.63
C VAL A 189 19.03 -37.31 -7.47
N GLU A 190 19.00 -36.31 -6.58
CA GLU A 190 18.15 -36.27 -5.40
C GLU A 190 16.85 -35.51 -5.66
N LEU A 191 15.70 -36.05 -5.25
CA LEU A 191 14.44 -35.32 -5.25
C LEU A 191 14.45 -34.25 -4.15
N VAL A 192 14.29 -32.97 -4.52
CA VAL A 192 14.25 -31.83 -3.58
C VAL A 192 12.82 -31.37 -3.32
N GLY A 193 11.99 -31.28 -4.34
CA GLY A 193 10.60 -30.80 -4.21
C GLY A 193 9.67 -31.47 -5.20
N TYR A 194 8.43 -31.67 -4.76
CA TYR A 194 7.31 -32.08 -5.61
C TYR A 194 6.25 -31.00 -5.56
N LEU A 195 6.04 -30.31 -6.68
CA LEU A 195 5.22 -29.13 -6.79
C LEU A 195 3.94 -29.42 -7.58
N CYS A 196 2.78 -29.04 -7.04
CA CYS A 196 1.52 -28.98 -7.75
C CYS A 196 1.31 -27.57 -8.28
N ILE A 197 1.05 -27.39 -9.56
CA ILE A 197 1.02 -26.08 -10.22
C ILE A 197 -0.26 -25.94 -11.04
N GLY A 198 -0.97 -24.82 -10.87
CA GLY A 198 -2.22 -24.56 -11.58
C GLY A 198 -2.86 -23.24 -11.16
N TYR A 199 -3.95 -22.88 -11.82
CA TYR A 199 -4.75 -21.73 -11.37
C TYR A 199 -5.47 -22.11 -10.08
N PRO A 200 -5.29 -21.32 -8.98
CA PRO A 200 -5.94 -21.63 -7.71
C PRO A 200 -7.44 -21.34 -7.76
N LEU A 201 -8.21 -21.99 -6.89
CA LEU A 201 -9.59 -21.58 -6.64
C LEU A 201 -9.63 -20.19 -5.99
N GLU A 202 -8.67 -19.91 -5.09
CA GLU A 202 -8.50 -18.62 -4.46
C GLU A 202 -7.04 -18.40 -4.03
N PHE A 203 -6.61 -17.14 -3.96
CA PHE A 203 -5.42 -16.74 -3.21
C PHE A 203 -5.86 -16.18 -1.86
N ARG A 204 -5.64 -16.94 -0.79
CA ARG A 204 -6.00 -16.52 0.56
C ARG A 204 -5.24 -15.28 1.00
N ALA A 205 -5.88 -14.43 1.80
CA ALA A 205 -5.25 -13.26 2.39
C ALA A 205 -4.10 -13.63 3.33
N ARG A 206 -4.27 -14.70 4.14
CA ARG A 206 -3.26 -15.22 5.09
C ARG A 206 -2.85 -16.66 4.74
N PRO A 207 -1.70 -17.15 5.27
CA PRO A 207 -1.35 -18.56 5.17
C PRO A 207 -2.45 -19.45 5.79
N LEU A 208 -2.82 -20.53 5.10
CA LEU A 208 -3.87 -21.43 5.57
C LEU A 208 -3.66 -21.90 7.02
N LEU A 209 -2.42 -22.28 7.37
CA LEU A 209 -2.10 -22.77 8.72
C LEU A 209 -2.27 -21.70 9.81
N GLU A 210 -2.17 -20.42 9.44
CA GLU A 210 -2.44 -19.31 10.35
C GLU A 210 -3.95 -19.05 10.48
N GLU A 211 -4.70 -19.08 9.38
CA GLU A 211 -6.16 -18.93 9.38
C GLU A 211 -6.87 -19.99 10.23
N VAL A 212 -6.43 -21.23 10.12
CA VAL A 212 -7.00 -22.35 10.89
C VAL A 212 -6.45 -22.47 12.33
N GLY A 213 -5.53 -21.59 12.73
CA GLY A 213 -4.97 -21.58 14.09
C GLY A 213 -3.93 -22.66 14.37
N TRP A 214 -3.35 -23.31 13.36
CA TRP A 214 -2.29 -24.31 13.54
C TRP A 214 -1.01 -23.71 14.13
N LYS A 215 -0.53 -22.59 13.52
CA LYS A 215 0.61 -21.80 13.99
C LYS A 215 0.56 -20.41 13.36
N ARG A 216 0.97 -19.38 14.10
CA ARG A 216 1.14 -18.02 13.58
C ARG A 216 2.57 -17.81 13.10
N ARG A 217 2.75 -16.93 12.11
CA ARG A 217 4.06 -16.45 11.70
C ARG A 217 4.68 -15.66 12.85
N GLU A 218 5.93 -15.96 13.16
CA GLU A 218 6.68 -15.22 14.17
C GLU A 218 7.15 -13.88 13.63
N LYS A 219 7.29 -12.89 14.53
CA LYS A 219 7.91 -11.60 14.20
C LYS A 219 9.40 -11.79 13.94
N LEU A 220 10.01 -10.87 13.16
CA LEU A 220 11.43 -10.96 12.79
C LEU A 220 12.38 -10.87 13.99
N GLN A 221 12.05 -10.03 14.98
CA GLN A 221 12.93 -9.71 16.11
C GLN A 221 13.59 -10.91 16.82
N PRO A 222 12.88 -12.01 17.12
CA PRO A 222 13.50 -13.17 17.77
C PRO A 222 14.57 -13.90 16.95
N PHE A 223 14.68 -13.57 15.64
CA PHE A 223 15.60 -14.24 14.71
C PHE A 223 16.83 -13.39 14.35
N VAL A 224 16.99 -12.21 14.95
CA VAL A 224 18.06 -11.28 14.61
C VAL A 224 19.05 -11.17 15.75
N PHE A 225 20.32 -11.48 15.48
CA PHE A 225 21.41 -11.46 16.44
C PHE A 225 22.59 -10.65 15.89
N ALA A 226 23.29 -9.93 16.76
CA ALA A 226 24.51 -9.23 16.43
C ALA A 226 25.74 -10.07 16.76
N ASN A 227 26.56 -10.39 15.78
CA ASN A 227 27.86 -11.08 15.88
C ASN A 227 27.83 -12.50 16.47
N ARG A 228 26.90 -12.83 17.37
CA ARG A 228 26.81 -14.15 18.05
C ARG A 228 25.35 -14.55 18.23
N TRP A 229 25.06 -15.85 18.24
CA TRP A 229 23.72 -16.43 18.40
C TRP A 229 22.95 -15.88 19.61
N SER A 230 23.56 -15.71 20.75
CA SER A 230 22.89 -15.30 22.00
C SER A 230 22.86 -13.78 22.21
N ASN A 231 23.18 -12.97 21.22
CA ASN A 231 23.19 -11.50 21.31
C ASN A 231 22.08 -10.89 20.42
N PRO A 232 20.84 -10.78 20.90
CA PRO A 232 19.74 -10.23 20.09
C PRO A 232 20.04 -8.80 19.66
N ARG A 233 19.75 -8.47 18.40
CA ARG A 233 19.84 -7.12 17.86
C ARG A 233 18.45 -6.63 17.48
N THR A 234 18.00 -5.55 18.10
CA THR A 234 16.79 -4.87 17.69
C THR A 234 17.06 -4.07 16.41
N LEU A 235 16.30 -4.36 15.38
CA LEU A 235 16.26 -3.56 14.16
C LEU A 235 15.00 -2.70 14.22
N ALA A 236 15.10 -1.43 13.87
CA ALA A 236 13.95 -0.63 13.51
C ALA A 236 13.44 -1.13 12.15
N VAL A 237 12.75 -2.25 12.15
CA VAL A 237 12.06 -2.76 10.96
C VAL A 237 10.64 -2.23 11.06
N PRO A 238 10.22 -1.41 10.11
CA PRO A 238 8.80 -1.12 9.99
C PRO A 238 8.07 -2.45 9.84
N PRO A 239 6.97 -2.65 10.55
CA PRO A 239 6.24 -3.90 10.42
C PRO A 239 5.76 -4.04 8.97
N PHE A 240 6.33 -4.99 8.22
CA PHE A 240 5.72 -5.55 7.01
C PHE A 240 4.26 -5.99 7.26
N ALA A 241 3.91 -6.16 8.52
CA ALA A 241 2.66 -6.72 9.00
C ALA A 241 1.48 -5.74 9.14
N LEU A 242 1.69 -4.42 9.03
CA LEU A 242 0.56 -3.48 8.96
C LEU A 242 -0.17 -3.53 7.61
N LEU A 243 0.40 -4.26 6.62
CA LEU A 243 -0.20 -4.46 5.29
C LEU A 243 -1.12 -5.69 5.21
N GLU A 244 -1.15 -6.56 6.22
CA GLU A 244 -1.90 -7.83 6.16
C GLU A 244 -3.38 -7.73 6.57
N GLU A 245 -3.81 -6.67 7.24
CA GLU A 245 -5.23 -6.46 7.52
C GLU A 245 -5.91 -5.68 6.39
N SER A 246 -6.28 -6.45 5.39
CA SER A 246 -7.35 -6.20 4.40
C SER A 246 -7.60 -4.76 3.95
N LEU A 247 -6.73 -4.22 3.11
CA LEU A 247 -7.24 -3.30 2.12
C LEU A 247 -7.98 -4.15 1.07
N HIS A 248 -9.27 -4.03 1.06
CA HIS A 248 -10.12 -4.75 0.14
C HIS A 248 -9.78 -4.33 -1.30
N GLN A 249 -9.48 -5.32 -2.16
CA GLN A 249 -9.38 -5.03 -3.59
C GLN A 249 -10.73 -4.48 -4.07
N PRO A 250 -10.75 -3.52 -5.00
CA PRO A 250 -11.98 -3.11 -5.65
C PRO A 250 -12.71 -4.37 -6.13
N ASP A 251 -13.96 -4.53 -5.74
CA ASP A 251 -14.80 -5.62 -6.21
C ASP A 251 -15.06 -5.40 -7.69
N ALA A 252 -14.43 -6.22 -8.54
CA ALA A 252 -14.51 -6.07 -9.98
C ALA A 252 -15.96 -6.20 -10.49
N GLU A 253 -16.80 -6.99 -9.82
CA GLU A 253 -18.21 -7.15 -10.17
C GLU A 253 -18.99 -5.87 -9.90
N ILE A 254 -18.76 -5.24 -8.73
CA ILE A 254 -19.40 -3.96 -8.40
C ILE A 254 -18.93 -2.85 -9.32
N VAL A 255 -17.63 -2.77 -9.62
CA VAL A 255 -17.09 -1.78 -10.56
C VAL A 255 -17.74 -1.92 -11.93
N GLN A 256 -17.81 -3.13 -12.46
CA GLN A 256 -18.43 -3.41 -13.74
C GLN A 256 -19.94 -3.10 -13.74
N ALA A 257 -20.65 -3.52 -12.70
CA ALA A 257 -22.09 -3.27 -12.56
C ALA A 257 -22.39 -1.76 -12.40
N ALA A 258 -21.57 -1.02 -11.63
CA ALA A 258 -21.72 0.43 -11.49
C ALA A 258 -21.45 1.16 -12.82
N GLN A 259 -20.43 0.73 -13.58
CA GLN A 259 -20.16 1.26 -14.91
C GLN A 259 -21.33 1.01 -15.85
N GLN A 260 -21.86 -0.20 -15.90
CA GLN A 260 -23.06 -0.51 -16.71
C GLN A 260 -24.28 0.30 -16.27
N LYS A 261 -24.45 0.49 -14.95
CA LYS A 261 -25.57 1.28 -14.41
C LYS A 261 -25.49 2.75 -14.85
N ILE A 262 -24.30 3.38 -14.78
CA ILE A 262 -24.13 4.78 -15.17
C ILE A 262 -24.21 4.98 -16.69
N ASP A 263 -23.74 4.01 -17.47
CA ASP A 263 -23.78 4.05 -18.95
C ASP A 263 -25.21 3.99 -19.49
N ARG A 264 -26.14 3.30 -18.80
CA ARG A 264 -27.55 3.19 -19.17
C ARG A 264 -28.42 4.38 -18.80
N LYS A 265 -27.86 5.40 -18.11
CA LYS A 265 -28.60 6.61 -17.75
C LYS A 265 -28.97 7.43 -19.00
N THR A 266 -30.04 8.26 -18.91
CA THR A 266 -30.57 9.09 -20.00
C THR A 266 -29.60 10.18 -20.43
N LYS A 267 -28.44 9.79 -20.95
CA LYS A 267 -27.36 10.66 -21.40
C LYS A 267 -26.49 9.95 -22.44
N PRO A 268 -25.78 10.68 -23.31
CA PRO A 268 -24.72 10.07 -24.09
C PRO A 268 -23.66 9.44 -23.17
N GLN A 269 -23.15 8.27 -23.53
CA GLN A 269 -22.12 7.57 -22.75
C GLN A 269 -20.89 8.47 -22.58
N GLY A 270 -20.36 8.57 -21.36
CA GLY A 270 -19.19 9.39 -21.01
C GLY A 270 -19.45 10.90 -20.91
N SER A 271 -20.68 11.38 -21.18
CA SER A 271 -20.97 12.83 -21.27
C SER A 271 -20.91 13.58 -19.94
N LEU A 272 -20.98 12.90 -18.79
CA LEU A 272 -20.79 13.51 -17.47
C LEU A 272 -19.31 13.49 -17.03
N GLY A 273 -18.40 12.95 -17.86
CA GLY A 273 -16.96 13.03 -17.65
C GLY A 273 -16.53 12.45 -16.31
N VAL A 274 -15.77 13.23 -15.53
CA VAL A 274 -15.21 12.78 -14.23
C VAL A 274 -16.29 12.36 -13.23
N LEU A 275 -17.51 12.91 -13.29
CA LEU A 275 -18.59 12.55 -12.37
C LEU A 275 -18.98 11.06 -12.49
N GLU A 276 -18.86 10.47 -13.68
CA GLU A 276 -19.12 9.04 -13.87
C GLU A 276 -18.06 8.17 -13.19
N GLN A 277 -16.79 8.54 -13.33
CA GLN A 277 -15.67 7.87 -12.69
C GLN A 277 -15.75 7.96 -11.16
N LEU A 278 -16.13 9.12 -10.63
CA LEU A 278 -16.34 9.33 -9.20
C LEU A 278 -17.48 8.44 -8.68
N ALA A 279 -18.59 8.36 -9.41
CA ALA A 279 -19.74 7.53 -9.05
C ALA A 279 -19.36 6.04 -8.96
N VAL A 280 -18.64 5.52 -9.97
CA VAL A 280 -18.16 4.13 -9.99
C VAL A 280 -17.17 3.87 -8.85
N ARG A 281 -16.24 4.80 -8.59
CA ARG A 281 -15.27 4.67 -7.50
C ARG A 281 -15.95 4.68 -6.13
N LEU A 282 -16.96 5.53 -5.90
CA LEU A 282 -17.74 5.56 -4.68
C LEU A 282 -18.55 4.28 -4.49
N ALA A 283 -19.17 3.76 -5.55
CA ALA A 283 -19.86 2.47 -5.52
C ALA A 283 -18.93 1.32 -5.12
N SER A 284 -17.72 1.30 -5.68
CA SER A 284 -16.68 0.31 -5.35
C SER A 284 -16.25 0.39 -3.89
N LEU A 285 -15.96 1.59 -3.36
CA LEU A 285 -15.53 1.78 -1.98
C LEU A 285 -16.61 1.37 -0.98
N GLN A 286 -17.86 1.73 -1.24
CA GLN A 286 -18.99 1.38 -0.37
C GLN A 286 -19.60 0.00 -0.67
N ARG A 287 -19.07 -0.72 -1.68
CA ARG A 287 -19.55 -2.04 -2.10
C ARG A 287 -21.05 -2.10 -2.36
N THR A 288 -21.57 -1.12 -3.05
CA THR A 288 -23.00 -1.00 -3.36
C THR A 288 -23.22 -0.24 -4.65
N LEU A 289 -24.29 -0.58 -5.37
CA LEU A 289 -24.73 0.19 -6.52
C LEU A 289 -25.57 1.43 -6.14
N GLU A 290 -25.74 1.66 -4.84
CA GLU A 290 -26.48 2.79 -4.26
C GLU A 290 -25.63 3.53 -3.23
N PRO A 291 -24.48 4.10 -3.63
CA PRO A 291 -23.62 4.82 -2.70
C PRO A 291 -24.30 6.06 -2.15
N THR A 292 -24.08 6.31 -0.86
CA THR A 292 -24.66 7.47 -0.14
C THR A 292 -23.57 8.28 0.54
N LEU A 293 -23.69 9.61 0.49
CA LEU A 293 -22.75 10.57 1.09
C LEU A 293 -23.49 11.68 1.88
N THR A 294 -24.58 11.31 2.55
CA THR A 294 -25.42 12.27 3.26
C THR A 294 -24.80 12.75 4.57
N ARG A 295 -24.01 11.90 5.24
CA ARG A 295 -23.30 12.25 6.46
C ARG A 295 -21.84 12.55 6.15
N LYS A 296 -21.52 13.85 6.16
CA LYS A 296 -20.22 14.40 5.80
C LYS A 296 -19.58 15.07 7.01
N ARG A 297 -18.27 14.86 7.19
CA ARG A 297 -17.49 15.51 8.24
C ARG A 297 -16.16 16.00 7.71
N ILE A 298 -15.70 17.16 8.20
CA ILE A 298 -14.34 17.64 8.02
C ILE A 298 -13.66 17.70 9.40
N CYS A 299 -12.46 17.10 9.47
CA CYS A 299 -11.57 17.20 10.63
C CYS A 299 -10.48 18.24 10.31
N VAL A 300 -10.43 19.34 11.08
CA VAL A 300 -9.38 20.36 11.01
C VAL A 300 -8.41 20.10 12.16
N TYR A 301 -7.21 19.66 11.81
CA TYR A 301 -6.15 19.40 12.76
C TYR A 301 -5.31 20.65 12.98
N ALA A 302 -5.02 21.01 14.21
CA ALA A 302 -4.25 22.22 14.55
C ALA A 302 -2.98 21.87 15.32
N GLY A 303 -1.85 22.50 14.93
CA GLY A 303 -0.56 22.31 15.57
C GLY A 303 0.37 23.52 15.38
N THR A 304 1.16 23.84 16.38
CA THR A 304 2.19 24.90 16.32
C THR A 304 3.51 24.32 15.83
N HIS A 305 4.24 25.07 14.99
CA HIS A 305 5.52 24.64 14.42
C HIS A 305 6.69 25.44 15.00
N GLY A 306 7.69 24.74 15.58
CA GLY A 306 8.90 25.36 16.09
C GLY A 306 9.78 26.00 15.01
N ILE A 307 9.62 25.61 13.75
CA ILE A 307 10.36 26.20 12.62
C ILE A 307 10.01 27.67 12.37
N THR A 308 8.92 28.18 12.94
CA THR A 308 8.56 29.61 12.86
C THR A 308 9.64 30.52 13.45
N ALA A 309 10.46 30.00 14.38
CA ALA A 309 11.62 30.72 14.94
C ALA A 309 12.65 31.12 13.88
N GLU A 310 12.66 30.46 12.71
CA GLU A 310 13.56 30.78 11.60
C GLU A 310 13.07 31.90 10.68
N GLY A 311 11.96 32.58 11.02
CA GLY A 311 11.42 33.68 10.21
C GLY A 311 10.80 33.25 8.88
N VAL A 312 10.28 32.00 8.81
CA VAL A 312 9.69 31.41 7.59
C VAL A 312 8.22 31.77 7.37
N SER A 313 7.63 32.59 8.20
CA SER A 313 6.23 33.01 8.10
C SER A 313 6.07 34.52 8.24
N ALA A 314 5.07 35.08 7.55
CA ALA A 314 4.68 36.48 7.70
C ALA A 314 3.82 36.72 8.96
N TYR A 315 3.29 35.68 9.58
CA TYR A 315 2.45 35.76 10.78
C TYR A 315 3.15 35.10 11.97
N PRO A 316 2.97 35.65 13.19
CA PRO A 316 3.50 35.04 14.41
C PRO A 316 2.75 33.73 14.75
N SER A 317 3.39 32.84 15.50
CA SER A 317 2.87 31.48 15.79
C SER A 317 1.58 31.46 16.59
N GLU A 318 1.34 32.51 17.40
CA GLU A 318 0.14 32.69 18.23
C GLU A 318 -1.16 32.76 17.39
N VAL A 319 -1.05 33.11 16.11
CA VAL A 319 -2.19 33.11 15.17
C VAL A 319 -2.80 31.72 15.05
N THR A 320 -2.03 30.66 15.22
CA THR A 320 -2.55 29.28 15.25
C THR A 320 -3.65 29.13 16.29
N GLY A 321 -3.39 29.50 17.54
CA GLY A 321 -4.37 29.45 18.61
C GLY A 321 -5.56 30.38 18.39
N GLN A 322 -5.32 31.58 17.86
CA GLN A 322 -6.37 32.55 17.54
C GLN A 322 -7.32 32.02 16.46
N MET A 323 -6.80 31.31 15.47
CA MET A 323 -7.61 30.69 14.42
C MET A 323 -8.43 29.50 14.93
N VAL A 324 -7.89 28.68 15.81
CA VAL A 324 -8.68 27.61 16.48
C VAL A 324 -9.87 28.23 17.23
N MET A 325 -9.65 29.32 17.96
CA MET A 325 -10.76 30.04 18.62
C MET A 325 -11.78 30.58 17.61
N ASN A 326 -11.34 31.05 16.44
CA ASN A 326 -12.23 31.53 15.38
C ASN A 326 -13.05 30.38 14.75
N PHE A 327 -12.46 29.21 14.57
CA PHE A 327 -13.19 27.99 14.14
C PHE A 327 -14.29 27.60 15.12
N LEU A 328 -13.98 27.60 16.41
CA LEU A 328 -14.92 27.24 17.47
C LEU A 328 -16.07 28.26 17.63
N ARG A 329 -15.79 29.54 17.34
CA ARG A 329 -16.80 30.62 17.28
C ARG A 329 -17.61 30.63 15.98
N GLY A 330 -17.24 29.83 14.98
CA GLY A 330 -17.98 29.73 13.73
C GLY A 330 -17.71 30.84 12.72
N GLY A 331 -16.60 31.60 12.87
CA GLY A 331 -16.30 32.82 12.09
C GLY A 331 -15.36 32.63 10.91
N ALA A 332 -14.72 31.48 10.76
CA ALA A 332 -13.75 31.24 9.68
C ALA A 332 -14.43 30.81 8.37
N ALA A 333 -13.68 30.86 7.27
CA ALA A 333 -14.17 30.46 5.94
C ALA A 333 -14.68 29.01 5.94
N ILE A 334 -13.95 28.09 6.56
CA ILE A 334 -14.38 26.68 6.67
C ILE A 334 -15.74 26.55 7.36
N ASN A 335 -16.03 27.34 8.39
CA ASN A 335 -17.32 27.30 9.08
C ASN A 335 -18.48 27.71 8.13
N VAL A 336 -18.26 28.72 7.30
CA VAL A 336 -19.26 29.18 6.32
C VAL A 336 -19.52 28.09 5.29
N LEU A 337 -18.45 27.53 4.72
CA LEU A 337 -18.55 26.49 3.69
C LEU A 337 -19.11 25.17 4.25
N ALA A 338 -18.75 24.79 5.47
CA ALA A 338 -19.29 23.61 6.13
C ALA A 338 -20.81 23.74 6.39
N ARG A 339 -21.26 24.90 6.88
CA ARG A 339 -22.71 25.18 7.02
C ARG A 339 -23.45 25.15 5.69
N HIS A 340 -22.85 25.73 4.64
CA HIS A 340 -23.43 25.71 3.30
C HIS A 340 -23.58 24.29 2.74
N GLY A 341 -22.54 23.44 2.95
CA GLY A 341 -22.52 22.06 2.45
C GLY A 341 -23.20 21.03 3.35
N GLY A 342 -23.79 21.43 4.49
CA GLY A 342 -24.34 20.50 5.48
C GLY A 342 -23.27 19.53 6.01
N ILE A 343 -22.07 20.05 6.29
CA ILE A 343 -20.90 19.28 6.71
C ILE A 343 -20.65 19.52 8.19
N GLU A 344 -20.48 18.46 8.95
CA GLU A 344 -20.06 18.53 10.35
C GLU A 344 -18.59 18.91 10.43
N LEU A 345 -18.23 19.82 11.35
CA LEU A 345 -16.87 20.31 11.52
C LEU A 345 -16.33 19.91 12.88
N HIS A 346 -15.25 19.13 12.91
CA HIS A 346 -14.48 18.78 14.09
C HIS A 346 -13.15 19.54 14.09
N ILE A 347 -12.78 20.12 15.23
CA ILE A 347 -11.50 20.80 15.44
C ILE A 347 -10.67 19.97 16.39
N ILE A 348 -9.45 19.61 16.01
CA ILE A 348 -8.58 18.73 16.77
C ILE A 348 -7.28 19.47 17.09
N ASP A 349 -7.05 19.76 18.37
CA ASP A 349 -5.77 20.27 18.85
C ASP A 349 -4.79 19.11 19.02
N THR A 350 -3.77 19.04 18.17
CA THR A 350 -2.72 18.02 18.21
C THR A 350 -1.44 18.51 18.90
N GLY A 351 -1.39 19.80 19.23
CA GLY A 351 -0.21 20.41 19.87
C GLY A 351 -0.12 21.90 19.59
N VAL A 352 -1.20 22.62 19.78
CA VAL A 352 -1.20 24.09 19.71
C VAL A 352 -0.57 24.66 20.95
N ASP A 353 0.34 25.63 20.81
CA ASP A 353 0.90 26.36 21.94
C ASP A 353 -0.07 27.46 22.40
N ALA A 354 -1.15 27.02 23.03
CA ALA A 354 -2.18 27.87 23.59
C ALA A 354 -2.76 27.26 24.86
N THR A 355 -3.49 28.09 25.62
CA THR A 355 -4.29 27.65 26.78
C THR A 355 -5.75 27.93 26.46
N TRP A 356 -6.59 26.92 26.63
CA TRP A 356 -7.99 27.01 26.29
C TRP A 356 -8.84 27.30 27.53
N PRO A 357 -9.77 28.27 27.48
CA PRO A 357 -10.77 28.46 28.52
C PRO A 357 -11.65 27.19 28.63
N ASP A 358 -12.12 26.87 29.84
CA ASP A 358 -12.93 25.68 30.11
C ASP A 358 -14.18 25.59 29.21
N GLU A 359 -14.84 26.72 28.96
CA GLU A 359 -16.01 26.83 28.09
C GLU A 359 -15.70 26.41 26.62
N VAL A 360 -14.45 26.60 26.19
CA VAL A 360 -13.97 26.24 24.86
C VAL A 360 -13.51 24.78 24.86
N ALA A 361 -12.78 24.37 25.87
CA ALA A 361 -12.23 23.03 26.01
C ALA A 361 -13.32 21.94 26.03
N ASN A 362 -14.52 22.28 26.51
CA ASN A 362 -15.67 21.37 26.65
C ASN A 362 -16.66 21.42 25.46
N GLN A 363 -16.35 22.10 24.37
CA GLN A 363 -17.22 22.11 23.19
C GLN A 363 -17.27 20.72 22.54
N PRO A 364 -18.44 20.25 22.10
CA PRO A 364 -18.64 18.88 21.61
C PRO A 364 -17.90 18.58 20.29
N ASN A 365 -17.51 19.60 19.55
CA ASN A 365 -16.79 19.52 18.29
C ASN A 365 -15.29 19.90 18.44
N PHE A 366 -14.79 20.08 19.67
CA PHE A 366 -13.40 20.36 19.97
C PHE A 366 -12.74 19.19 20.68
N PHE A 367 -11.67 18.66 20.11
CA PHE A 367 -10.95 17.48 20.61
C PHE A 367 -9.56 17.85 21.04
N LEU A 368 -9.33 17.92 22.34
CA LEU A 368 -8.02 18.18 22.93
C LEU A 368 -7.19 16.89 22.92
N ARG A 369 -6.18 16.85 22.09
CA ARG A 369 -5.23 15.74 21.95
C ARG A 369 -3.79 16.24 21.84
N PRO A 370 -3.39 17.23 22.67
CA PRO A 370 -2.06 17.81 22.55
C PRO A 370 -0.99 16.79 22.92
N ILE A 371 -0.07 16.52 22.00
CA ILE A 371 1.11 15.68 22.22
C ILE A 371 2.14 16.49 23.00
N ARG A 372 2.39 17.73 22.53
CA ARG A 372 3.27 18.72 23.12
C ARG A 372 2.85 20.12 22.65
N ARG A 373 3.31 21.19 23.29
CA ARG A 373 3.11 22.57 22.82
C ARG A 373 4.04 22.89 21.65
N GLY A 374 3.58 22.56 20.45
CA GLY A 374 4.29 22.74 19.19
C GLY A 374 5.40 21.71 18.91
N THR A 375 5.80 21.57 17.64
CA THR A 375 6.96 20.76 17.25
C THR A 375 8.28 21.45 17.61
N ARG A 376 9.39 20.71 17.53
CA ARG A 376 10.73 21.28 17.63
C ARG A 376 11.08 22.00 16.33
N ASN A 377 12.12 22.85 16.40
CA ASN A 377 12.72 23.44 15.21
C ASN A 377 13.57 22.37 14.50
N PHE A 378 13.14 21.93 13.33
CA PHE A 378 13.80 20.84 12.62
C PHE A 378 15.16 21.20 11.99
N LEU A 379 15.59 22.47 12.04
CA LEU A 379 16.97 22.81 11.74
C LEU A 379 17.92 22.47 12.91
N ASN A 380 17.43 22.34 14.12
CA ASN A 380 18.26 22.02 15.30
C ASN A 380 18.21 20.50 15.61
N GLU A 381 17.01 19.94 15.65
CA GLU A 381 16.72 18.55 15.97
C GLU A 381 15.43 18.11 15.25
N PRO A 382 15.10 16.81 15.13
CA PRO A 382 13.86 16.37 14.49
C PRO A 382 12.62 17.06 15.04
N ALA A 383 11.66 17.40 14.17
CA ALA A 383 10.42 18.11 14.53
C ALA A 383 9.65 17.43 15.66
N MET A 384 9.65 16.10 15.67
CA MET A 384 9.05 15.25 16.72
C MET A 384 9.89 13.97 16.88
N THR A 385 9.72 13.26 17.99
CA THR A 385 10.29 11.91 18.13
C THR A 385 9.47 10.91 17.32
N PRO A 386 10.00 9.70 17.04
CA PRO A 386 9.18 8.64 16.43
C PRO A 386 7.90 8.35 17.21
N GLU A 387 7.96 8.32 18.54
CA GLU A 387 6.82 8.04 19.42
C GLU A 387 5.79 9.18 19.38
N GLU A 388 6.23 10.45 19.32
CA GLU A 388 5.35 11.61 19.17
C GLU A 388 4.66 11.57 17.78
N CYS A 389 5.36 11.12 16.73
CA CYS A 389 4.80 10.93 15.40
C CYS A 389 3.74 9.81 15.38
N GLU A 390 4.02 8.68 16.04
CA GLU A 390 3.05 7.58 16.19
C GLU A 390 1.80 8.01 16.96
N GLN A 391 1.96 8.80 18.04
CA GLN A 391 0.83 9.37 18.78
C GLN A 391 -0.02 10.29 17.92
N ALA A 392 0.61 11.11 17.06
CA ALA A 392 -0.11 11.97 16.13
C ALA A 392 -0.92 11.15 15.09
N ILE A 393 -0.32 10.10 14.54
CA ILE A 393 -1.00 9.17 13.63
C ILE A 393 -2.21 8.53 14.32
N GLU A 394 -2.06 8.10 15.58
CA GLU A 394 -3.15 7.49 16.34
C GLU A 394 -4.32 8.46 16.59
N ILE A 395 -4.06 9.75 16.75
CA ILE A 395 -5.12 10.78 16.80
C ILE A 395 -5.97 10.74 15.51
N GLY A 396 -5.32 10.61 14.36
CA GLY A 396 -6.03 10.45 13.08
C GLY A 396 -6.87 9.19 13.02
N HIS A 397 -6.34 8.06 13.49
CA HIS A 397 -7.10 6.79 13.60
C HIS A 397 -8.31 6.92 14.53
N GLU A 398 -8.16 7.61 15.67
CA GLU A 398 -9.29 7.88 16.59
C GLU A 398 -10.43 8.63 15.90
N GLN A 399 -10.13 9.64 15.08
CA GLN A 399 -11.15 10.42 14.38
C GLN A 399 -11.90 9.58 13.34
N VAL A 400 -11.22 8.66 12.65
CA VAL A 400 -11.89 7.73 11.72
C VAL A 400 -12.79 6.74 12.47
N ARG A 401 -12.33 6.14 13.57
CA ARG A 401 -13.18 5.26 14.39
C ARG A 401 -14.45 5.98 14.84
N ARG A 402 -14.34 7.20 15.36
CA ARG A 402 -15.50 8.04 15.74
C ARG A 402 -16.42 8.34 14.56
N ALA A 403 -15.85 8.62 13.39
CA ALA A 403 -16.62 8.87 12.18
C ALA A 403 -17.46 7.64 11.78
N LEU A 404 -16.86 6.45 11.81
CA LEU A 404 -17.53 5.19 11.50
C LEU A 404 -18.64 4.86 12.51
N GLU A 405 -18.38 4.99 13.81
CA GLU A 405 -19.36 4.79 14.88
C GLU A 405 -20.58 5.70 14.72
N GLN A 406 -20.38 6.90 14.18
CA GLN A 406 -21.44 7.89 13.96
C GLN A 406 -22.02 7.83 12.55
N GLY A 407 -21.64 6.85 11.75
CA GLY A 407 -22.18 6.61 10.40
C GLY A 407 -21.80 7.69 9.39
N VAL A 408 -20.63 8.32 9.53
CA VAL A 408 -20.07 9.24 8.52
C VAL A 408 -19.70 8.45 7.28
N GLN A 409 -20.07 8.96 6.12
CA GLN A 409 -19.93 8.30 4.83
C GLN A 409 -18.89 8.99 3.93
N LEU A 410 -18.53 10.23 4.25
CA LEU A 410 -17.50 11.00 3.56
C LEU A 410 -16.75 11.86 4.58
N LEU A 411 -15.44 11.64 4.68
CA LEU A 411 -14.58 12.39 5.56
C LEU A 411 -13.74 13.39 4.75
N GLY A 412 -13.43 14.54 5.31
CA GLY A 412 -12.47 15.50 4.78
C GLY A 412 -11.43 15.83 5.82
N ILE A 413 -10.25 16.22 5.36
CA ILE A 413 -9.15 16.69 6.20
C ILE A 413 -8.75 18.11 5.84
N GLY A 414 -8.53 18.91 6.87
CA GLY A 414 -8.00 20.25 6.81
C GLY A 414 -7.03 20.48 7.96
N GLU A 415 -6.38 21.63 7.97
CA GLU A 415 -5.32 21.93 8.91
C GLU A 415 -5.27 23.40 9.33
N MET A 416 -4.59 23.65 10.44
CA MET A 416 -4.19 24.98 10.89
C MET A 416 -2.85 24.93 11.62
N GLY A 417 -1.84 25.62 11.08
CA GLY A 417 -0.54 25.72 11.72
C GLY A 417 0.36 26.75 11.06
N ILE A 418 0.64 27.87 11.74
CA ILE A 418 1.59 28.85 11.21
C ILE A 418 2.96 28.18 11.08
N GLY A 419 3.56 28.25 9.87
CA GLY A 419 4.84 27.58 9.55
C GLY A 419 4.70 26.21 8.87
N ASN A 420 3.52 25.59 8.85
CA ASN A 420 3.29 24.28 8.30
C ASN A 420 3.55 24.17 6.78
N THR A 421 3.41 25.27 6.01
CA THR A 421 3.78 25.28 4.60
C THR A 421 5.27 25.03 4.37
N THR A 422 6.15 25.33 5.37
CA THR A 422 7.58 25.00 5.30
C THR A 422 7.79 23.51 5.54
N ALA A 423 7.15 22.93 6.55
CA ALA A 423 7.14 21.48 6.79
C ALA A 423 6.60 20.70 5.58
N ALA A 424 5.46 21.13 5.01
CA ALA A 424 4.89 20.52 3.82
C ALA A 424 5.81 20.62 2.59
N SER A 425 6.53 21.75 2.42
CA SER A 425 7.52 21.90 1.34
C SER A 425 8.67 20.91 1.50
N CYS A 426 9.19 20.69 2.71
CA CYS A 426 10.20 19.66 2.97
C CYS A 426 9.68 18.26 2.66
N LEU A 427 8.47 17.92 3.13
CA LEU A 427 7.85 16.63 2.86
C LEU A 427 7.67 16.38 1.35
N LEU A 428 7.13 17.35 0.61
CA LEU A 428 6.91 17.18 -0.83
C LEU A 428 8.22 17.17 -1.62
N ALA A 429 9.24 17.94 -1.21
CA ALA A 429 10.57 17.84 -1.79
C ALA A 429 11.14 16.43 -1.64
N ALA A 430 11.09 15.88 -0.43
CA ALA A 430 11.66 14.58 -0.11
C ALA A 430 10.88 13.39 -0.71
N LEU A 431 9.54 13.44 -0.69
CA LEU A 431 8.68 12.32 -1.05
C LEU A 431 8.25 12.33 -2.53
N CYS A 432 8.21 13.51 -3.16
CA CYS A 432 7.81 13.68 -4.55
C CYS A 432 8.97 14.01 -5.49
N GLY A 433 10.22 14.13 -4.98
CA GLY A 433 11.40 14.45 -5.78
C GLY A 433 11.36 15.86 -6.38
N ILE A 434 10.74 16.82 -5.67
CA ILE A 434 10.66 18.23 -6.08
C ILE A 434 11.88 18.96 -5.49
N SER A 435 12.60 19.75 -6.30
CA SER A 435 13.72 20.53 -5.76
C SER A 435 13.25 21.53 -4.68
N PRO A 436 14.07 21.87 -3.67
CA PRO A 436 13.71 22.84 -2.64
C PRO A 436 13.20 24.17 -3.20
N ASP A 437 13.87 24.73 -4.20
CA ASP A 437 13.47 25.97 -4.87
C ASP A 437 12.07 25.91 -5.50
N GLU A 438 11.67 24.74 -5.97
CA GLU A 438 10.38 24.52 -6.58
C GLU A 438 9.31 24.12 -5.55
N ALA A 439 9.71 23.52 -4.43
CA ALA A 439 8.82 23.08 -3.36
C ALA A 439 8.30 24.23 -2.52
N VAL A 440 9.04 25.36 -2.47
CA VAL A 440 8.70 26.52 -1.65
C VAL A 440 7.77 27.48 -2.39
N GLY A 441 6.67 27.85 -1.70
CA GLY A 441 5.71 28.85 -2.14
C GLY A 441 5.58 30.02 -1.14
N ARG A 442 4.78 31.04 -1.51
CA ARG A 442 4.56 32.24 -0.69
C ARG A 442 3.66 31.99 0.54
N GLY A 443 3.03 30.83 0.63
CA GLY A 443 2.12 30.52 1.73
C GLY A 443 1.04 31.58 1.91
N THR A 444 0.89 32.09 3.13
CA THR A 444 -0.07 33.12 3.52
C THR A 444 0.32 34.55 3.10
N GLY A 445 1.28 34.72 2.17
CA GLY A 445 1.64 36.04 1.65
C GLY A 445 3.06 36.50 2.02
N ALA A 446 4.02 35.58 2.11
CA ALA A 446 5.43 35.88 2.33
C ALA A 446 5.98 36.83 1.25
N ASN A 447 6.71 37.85 1.69
CA ASN A 447 7.49 38.72 0.81
C ASN A 447 8.76 37.98 0.30
N ASP A 448 9.54 38.64 -0.56
CA ASP A 448 10.69 37.99 -1.21
C ASP A 448 11.80 37.58 -0.20
N SER A 449 11.99 38.34 0.89
CA SER A 449 12.98 37.99 1.91
C SER A 449 12.56 36.76 2.72
N VAL A 450 11.29 36.66 3.11
CA VAL A 450 10.74 35.46 3.79
C VAL A 450 10.75 34.26 2.85
N LEU A 451 10.46 34.45 1.55
CA LEU A 451 10.51 33.38 0.56
C LEU A 451 11.94 32.84 0.39
N ALA A 452 12.94 33.73 0.30
CA ALA A 452 14.35 33.33 0.24
C ALA A 452 14.76 32.54 1.48
N ARG A 453 14.45 33.06 2.68
CA ARG A 453 14.75 32.39 3.96
C ARG A 453 14.08 31.02 4.03
N LYS A 454 12.84 30.90 3.61
CA LYS A 454 12.10 29.64 3.57
C LYS A 454 12.78 28.60 2.65
N THR A 455 13.30 29.06 1.51
CA THR A 455 14.03 28.18 0.56
C THR A 455 15.33 27.69 1.18
N GLU A 456 16.11 28.56 1.85
CA GLU A 456 17.31 28.17 2.59
C GLU A 456 16.99 27.11 3.64
N VAL A 457 15.97 27.32 4.46
CA VAL A 457 15.52 26.40 5.52
C VAL A 457 15.13 25.03 4.94
N VAL A 458 14.38 25.01 3.85
CA VAL A 458 13.98 23.74 3.20
C VAL A 458 15.19 23.01 2.63
N THR A 459 16.14 23.74 2.01
CA THR A 459 17.36 23.15 1.45
C THR A 459 18.21 22.53 2.55
N GLU A 460 18.48 23.28 3.63
CA GLU A 460 19.27 22.80 4.77
C GLU A 460 18.62 21.58 5.44
N ALA A 461 17.30 21.58 5.62
CA ALA A 461 16.59 20.45 6.20
C ALA A 461 16.69 19.19 5.31
N ILE A 462 16.56 19.33 3.99
CA ILE A 462 16.69 18.21 3.05
C ILE A 462 18.12 17.65 3.09
N GLU A 463 19.14 18.50 3.03
CA GLU A 463 20.54 18.08 3.12
C GLU A 463 20.84 17.34 4.43
N ARG A 464 20.37 17.91 5.56
CA ARG A 464 20.61 17.36 6.90
C ARG A 464 20.04 15.95 7.07
N TYR A 465 18.84 15.69 6.57
CA TYR A 465 18.13 14.44 6.86
C TYR A 465 18.19 13.40 5.73
N SER A 466 18.64 13.75 4.52
CA SER A 466 18.66 12.82 3.39
C SER A 466 19.56 11.61 3.60
N ALA A 467 20.72 11.78 4.24
CA ALA A 467 21.69 10.69 4.46
C ALA A 467 21.16 9.57 5.36
N ALA A 468 20.24 9.87 6.28
CA ALA A 468 19.64 8.92 7.21
C ALA A 468 18.28 8.38 6.68
N ALA A 469 17.78 8.87 5.56
CA ALA A 469 16.49 8.51 4.99
C ALA A 469 16.54 7.13 4.33
N SER A 470 16.61 6.06 5.13
CA SER A 470 16.53 4.66 4.69
C SER A 470 15.27 3.99 5.23
N GLY A 471 14.69 3.05 4.50
CA GLY A 471 13.49 2.31 4.94
C GLY A 471 12.18 3.06 4.67
N GLN A 472 11.26 3.11 5.64
CA GLN A 472 9.95 3.79 5.50
C GLN A 472 10.11 5.32 5.38
N ARG A 473 10.38 5.79 4.18
CA ARG A 473 10.61 7.20 3.88
C ARG A 473 9.46 8.10 4.34
N GLY A 474 8.22 7.67 4.24
CA GLY A 474 7.04 8.44 4.66
C GLY A 474 7.06 8.79 6.13
N LEU A 475 7.21 7.81 7.02
CA LEU A 475 7.25 8.03 8.47
C LEU A 475 8.53 8.75 8.91
N TYR A 476 9.67 8.40 8.31
CA TYR A 476 10.93 9.07 8.60
C TYR A 476 10.83 10.58 8.34
N TRP A 477 10.47 10.98 7.12
CA TRP A 477 10.35 12.38 6.77
C TRP A 477 9.26 13.10 7.59
N LEU A 478 8.17 12.38 7.90
CA LEU A 478 7.10 12.94 8.70
C LEU A 478 7.57 13.33 10.11
N HIS A 479 8.39 12.49 10.78
CA HIS A 479 8.87 12.81 12.11
C HIS A 479 10.02 13.84 12.11
N VAL A 480 10.89 13.86 11.10
CA VAL A 480 12.04 14.77 11.12
C VAL A 480 11.69 16.20 10.72
N VAL A 481 10.75 16.42 9.76
CA VAL A 481 10.40 17.75 9.25
C VAL A 481 8.89 18.06 9.26
N GLY A 482 8.05 17.12 9.68
CA GLY A 482 6.59 17.25 9.63
C GLY A 482 6.00 18.15 10.73
N GLY A 483 4.72 17.94 10.98
CA GLY A 483 3.95 18.59 12.05
C GLY A 483 2.98 17.60 12.68
N PHE A 484 2.53 17.84 13.90
CA PHE A 484 1.58 16.97 14.58
C PHE A 484 0.26 16.86 13.80
N GLU A 485 -0.23 17.97 13.25
CA GLU A 485 -1.44 18.01 12.43
C GLU A 485 -1.23 17.28 11.10
N ILE A 486 -0.04 17.38 10.48
CA ILE A 486 0.27 16.67 9.23
C ILE A 486 0.33 15.15 9.49
N ALA A 487 0.93 14.75 10.61
CA ALA A 487 0.99 13.35 11.01
C ALA A 487 -0.40 12.79 11.37
N ALA A 488 -1.24 13.57 12.04
CA ALA A 488 -2.63 13.19 12.32
C ALA A 488 -3.46 13.04 11.04
N MET A 489 -3.31 13.94 10.06
CA MET A 489 -3.93 13.80 8.74
C MET A 489 -3.44 12.55 8.01
N THR A 490 -2.14 12.24 8.10
CA THR A 490 -1.57 10.99 7.55
C THR A 490 -2.25 9.78 8.18
N GLY A 491 -2.39 9.74 9.49
CA GLY A 491 -3.10 8.69 10.23
C GLY A 491 -4.57 8.56 9.82
N THR A 492 -5.24 9.70 9.60
CA THR A 492 -6.63 9.71 9.12
C THR A 492 -6.75 9.03 7.75
N ILE A 493 -5.84 9.33 6.82
CA ILE A 493 -5.83 8.72 5.48
C ILE A 493 -5.59 7.21 5.58
N LEU A 494 -4.62 6.77 6.40
CA LEU A 494 -4.31 5.35 6.59
C LEU A 494 -5.50 4.58 7.18
N ALA A 495 -6.15 5.12 8.22
CA ALA A 495 -7.31 4.50 8.85
C ALA A 495 -8.55 4.51 7.92
N ALA A 496 -8.77 5.58 7.15
CA ALA A 496 -9.83 5.65 6.14
C ALA A 496 -9.63 4.58 5.06
N ALA A 497 -8.39 4.32 4.65
CA ALA A 497 -8.07 3.25 3.70
C ALA A 497 -8.41 1.87 4.26
N GLN A 498 -8.11 1.59 5.52
CA GLN A 498 -8.46 0.33 6.19
C GLN A 498 -9.98 0.12 6.25
N ALA A 499 -10.74 1.21 6.43
CA ALA A 499 -12.19 1.18 6.52
C ALA A 499 -12.92 1.31 5.17
N ASN A 500 -12.21 1.50 4.06
CA ASN A 500 -12.77 1.90 2.75
C ASN A 500 -13.66 3.16 2.84
N LEU A 501 -13.36 4.06 3.78
CA LEU A 501 -14.09 5.31 3.95
C LEU A 501 -13.56 6.35 2.94
N PRO A 502 -14.38 6.88 2.03
CA PRO A 502 -13.97 7.95 1.13
C PRO A 502 -13.48 9.17 1.90
N ILE A 503 -12.30 9.68 1.53
CA ILE A 503 -11.69 10.85 2.18
C ILE A 503 -11.32 11.93 1.16
N VAL A 504 -11.67 13.19 1.48
CA VAL A 504 -11.34 14.35 0.65
C VAL A 504 -10.09 15.04 1.20
N VAL A 505 -9.05 15.05 0.38
CA VAL A 505 -7.77 15.72 0.66
C VAL A 505 -7.88 17.18 0.24
N ASP A 506 -7.67 18.12 1.16
CA ASP A 506 -7.85 19.55 0.91
C ASP A 506 -6.82 20.11 -0.07
N GLY A 507 -5.84 20.84 0.38
CA GLY A 507 -4.87 21.57 -0.44
C GLY A 507 -3.45 21.07 -0.30
N PHE A 508 -2.49 22.01 -0.33
CA PHE A 508 -1.05 21.76 -0.38
C PHE A 508 -0.54 20.93 0.81
N ILE A 509 -0.93 21.31 2.03
CA ILE A 509 -0.45 20.66 3.26
C ILE A 509 -1.10 19.28 3.45
N ALA A 510 -2.39 19.17 3.20
CA ALA A 510 -3.08 17.87 3.21
C ALA A 510 -2.52 16.91 2.14
N THR A 511 -2.06 17.44 0.98
CA THR A 511 -1.35 16.65 -0.04
C THR A 511 0.00 16.16 0.46
N ALA A 512 0.72 16.91 1.29
CA ALA A 512 1.95 16.40 1.92
C ALA A 512 1.67 15.25 2.90
N ALA A 513 0.58 15.32 3.66
CA ALA A 513 0.11 14.21 4.49
C ALA A 513 -0.26 12.98 3.65
N ALA A 514 -0.95 13.18 2.51
CA ALA A 514 -1.27 12.10 1.58
C ALA A 514 -0.01 11.49 0.94
N ALA A 515 1.01 12.30 0.60
CA ALA A 515 2.28 11.81 0.10
C ALA A 515 2.97 10.89 1.12
N ALA A 516 2.96 11.27 2.41
CA ALA A 516 3.47 10.44 3.48
C ALA A 516 2.66 9.14 3.65
N ALA A 517 1.33 9.22 3.63
CA ALA A 517 0.46 8.06 3.71
C ALA A 517 0.68 7.06 2.56
N PHE A 518 0.85 7.55 1.33
CA PHE A 518 1.09 6.72 0.15
C PHE A 518 2.47 6.02 0.16
N GLN A 519 3.45 6.58 0.86
CA GLN A 519 4.73 5.91 1.11
C GLN A 519 4.63 4.81 2.17
N VAL A 520 3.70 4.95 3.12
CA VAL A 520 3.42 3.93 4.15
C VAL A 520 2.55 2.82 3.58
N GLU A 521 1.46 3.21 2.90
CA GLU A 521 0.46 2.31 2.30
C GLU A 521 0.01 2.87 0.93
N PRO A 522 0.59 2.39 -0.17
CA PRO A 522 0.29 2.91 -1.50
C PRO A 522 -1.20 2.85 -1.89
N ARG A 523 -1.93 1.86 -1.37
CA ARG A 523 -3.38 1.70 -1.63
C ARG A 523 -4.25 2.68 -0.84
N SER A 524 -3.68 3.42 0.11
CA SER A 524 -4.42 4.51 0.76
C SER A 524 -4.84 5.60 -0.23
N ARG A 525 -4.23 5.65 -1.41
CA ARG A 525 -4.65 6.44 -2.56
C ARG A 525 -6.08 6.12 -3.03
N ASP A 526 -6.52 4.87 -2.91
CA ASP A 526 -7.78 4.40 -3.47
C ASP A 526 -9.00 5.04 -2.80
N VAL A 527 -8.87 5.49 -1.56
CA VAL A 527 -9.92 6.21 -0.81
C VAL A 527 -9.83 7.72 -0.93
N CYS A 528 -8.71 8.28 -1.46
CA CYS A 528 -8.44 9.72 -1.49
C CYS A 528 -9.04 10.41 -2.71
N PHE A 529 -9.82 11.46 -2.50
CA PHE A 529 -10.32 12.38 -3.52
C PHE A 529 -9.67 13.76 -3.30
N PHE A 530 -8.89 14.24 -4.27
CA PHE A 530 -8.20 15.52 -4.14
C PHE A 530 -9.15 16.67 -4.51
N SER A 531 -9.34 17.59 -3.59
CA SER A 531 -10.38 18.62 -3.71
C SER A 531 -10.07 19.66 -4.77
N HIS A 532 -8.92 20.32 -4.68
CA HIS A 532 -8.58 21.41 -5.58
C HIS A 532 -7.08 21.51 -5.81
N ARG A 533 -6.71 22.13 -6.94
CA ARG A 533 -5.35 22.59 -7.15
C ARG A 533 -5.15 23.90 -6.39
N SER A 534 -4.38 23.85 -5.29
CA SER A 534 -3.98 25.06 -4.60
C SER A 534 -3.08 25.94 -5.46
N ASP A 535 -3.17 27.27 -5.29
CA ASP A 535 -2.29 28.25 -5.97
C ASP A 535 -0.87 28.28 -5.37
N GLU A 536 -0.54 27.38 -4.44
CA GLU A 536 0.83 27.13 -4.00
C GLU A 536 1.67 26.55 -5.13
N ARG A 537 2.86 27.14 -5.37
CA ARG A 537 3.72 26.90 -6.54
C ARG A 537 4.01 25.41 -6.79
N ALA A 538 4.30 24.67 -5.72
CA ALA A 538 4.67 23.26 -5.81
C ALA A 538 3.48 22.31 -5.98
N HIS A 539 2.24 22.74 -5.64
CA HIS A 539 1.13 21.82 -5.53
C HIS A 539 0.82 21.07 -6.83
N GLY A 540 0.83 21.78 -7.96
CA GLY A 540 0.62 21.15 -9.26
C GLY A 540 1.70 20.12 -9.62
N LYS A 541 2.95 20.29 -9.14
CA LYS A 541 4.03 19.32 -9.33
C LYS A 541 3.84 18.10 -8.41
N ALA A 542 3.46 18.34 -7.16
CA ALA A 542 3.16 17.28 -6.20
C ALA A 542 2.01 16.38 -6.69
N LEU A 543 0.90 16.96 -7.16
CA LEU A 543 -0.22 16.21 -7.72
C LEU A 543 0.21 15.34 -8.91
N ARG A 544 1.05 15.87 -9.83
CA ARG A 544 1.60 15.08 -10.94
C ARG A 544 2.52 13.95 -10.47
N ALA A 545 3.42 14.22 -9.52
CA ALA A 545 4.32 13.20 -8.96
C ALA A 545 3.52 12.07 -8.28
N LEU A 546 2.46 12.43 -7.59
CA LEU A 546 1.53 11.49 -6.97
C LEU A 546 0.56 10.85 -7.97
N ARG A 547 0.53 11.28 -9.24
CA ARG A 547 -0.39 10.82 -10.29
C ARG A 547 -1.86 10.91 -9.85
N VAL A 548 -2.24 12.06 -9.31
CA VAL A 548 -3.61 12.35 -8.87
C VAL A 548 -4.12 13.63 -9.51
N GLU A 549 -5.42 13.68 -9.76
CA GLU A 549 -6.08 14.83 -10.35
C GLU A 549 -7.04 15.49 -9.35
N PRO A 550 -6.95 16.81 -9.16
CA PRO A 550 -7.87 17.54 -8.31
C PRO A 550 -9.18 17.83 -9.04
N LEU A 551 -10.28 17.89 -8.28
CA LEU A 551 -11.62 18.14 -8.81
C LEU A 551 -11.82 19.61 -9.22
N LEU A 552 -11.14 20.57 -8.55
CA LEU A 552 -11.35 22.00 -8.70
C LEU A 552 -10.03 22.75 -8.97
N ASP A 553 -10.11 23.87 -9.69
CA ASP A 553 -9.04 24.85 -9.85
C ASP A 553 -9.61 26.27 -9.66
N LEU A 554 -9.74 26.69 -8.39
CA LEU A 554 -10.33 27.97 -7.99
C LEU A 554 -9.29 29.01 -7.56
N LYS A 555 -7.99 28.73 -7.77
CA LYS A 555 -6.87 29.58 -7.33
C LYS A 555 -6.85 29.86 -5.83
N MET A 556 -7.40 28.94 -5.04
CA MET A 556 -7.40 29.01 -3.59
C MET A 556 -6.05 28.58 -3.01
N ARG A 557 -5.69 29.15 -1.85
CA ARG A 557 -4.48 28.78 -1.07
C ARG A 557 -4.66 29.02 0.42
N LEU A 558 -5.88 28.84 0.93
CA LEU A 558 -6.20 29.14 2.33
C LEU A 558 -5.88 27.97 3.28
N GLY A 559 -6.18 26.73 2.88
CA GLY A 559 -6.18 25.57 3.77
C GLY A 559 -7.49 25.44 4.55
N GLU A 560 -7.43 25.07 5.80
CA GLU A 560 -8.54 24.90 6.75
C GLU A 560 -9.57 23.81 6.37
N GLY A 561 -9.36 23.06 5.27
CA GLY A 561 -10.35 22.13 4.71
C GLY A 561 -11.36 22.81 3.76
N THR A 562 -11.09 24.06 3.34
CA THR A 562 -12.03 24.84 2.50
C THR A 562 -12.23 24.24 1.11
N GLY A 563 -11.19 23.69 0.49
CA GLY A 563 -11.31 22.97 -0.77
C GLY A 563 -12.09 21.67 -0.61
N ALA A 564 -11.85 20.95 0.48
CA ALA A 564 -12.59 19.72 0.78
C ALA A 564 -14.09 20.03 0.94
N ALA A 565 -14.46 21.10 1.64
CA ALA A 565 -15.85 21.51 1.81
C ALA A 565 -16.56 21.82 0.47
N LEU A 566 -15.83 22.38 -0.51
CA LEU A 566 -16.36 22.66 -1.86
C LEU A 566 -16.44 21.41 -2.75
N ALA A 567 -15.55 20.44 -2.56
CA ALA A 567 -15.52 19.20 -3.35
C ALA A 567 -16.56 18.16 -2.89
N MET A 568 -16.90 18.13 -1.60
CA MET A 568 -17.87 17.16 -1.05
C MET A 568 -19.23 17.16 -1.73
N PRO A 569 -19.85 18.31 -2.04
CA PRO A 569 -21.12 18.34 -2.80
C PRO A 569 -21.01 17.75 -4.21
N ILE A 570 -19.85 17.84 -4.85
CA ILE A 570 -19.62 17.26 -6.19
C ILE A 570 -19.58 15.72 -6.10
N LEU A 571 -18.92 15.19 -5.07
CA LEU A 571 -18.92 13.74 -4.81
C LEU A 571 -20.33 13.23 -4.48
N GLU A 572 -21.09 13.95 -3.67
CA GLU A 572 -22.49 13.63 -3.38
C GLU A 572 -23.35 13.65 -4.64
N ALA A 573 -23.19 14.67 -5.49
CA ALA A 573 -23.89 14.75 -6.78
C ALA A 573 -23.55 13.55 -7.68
N SER A 574 -22.28 13.13 -7.73
CA SER A 574 -21.87 11.94 -8.50
C SER A 574 -22.56 10.66 -8.02
N ALA A 575 -22.63 10.45 -6.71
CA ALA A 575 -23.36 9.32 -6.13
C ALA A 575 -24.87 9.37 -6.49
N LYS A 576 -25.49 10.55 -6.37
CA LYS A 576 -26.92 10.74 -6.70
C LYS A 576 -27.21 10.52 -8.19
N LEU A 577 -26.32 10.93 -9.09
CA LEU A 577 -26.46 10.65 -10.53
C LEU A 577 -26.53 9.14 -10.80
N LEU A 578 -25.69 8.33 -10.15
CA LEU A 578 -25.76 6.88 -10.27
C LEU A 578 -27.06 6.29 -9.72
N CYS A 579 -27.57 6.83 -8.61
CA CYS A 579 -28.75 6.31 -7.93
C CYS A 579 -30.07 6.81 -8.53
N GLU A 580 -30.21 8.11 -8.72
CA GLU A 580 -31.50 8.79 -8.92
C GLU A 580 -31.81 9.10 -10.40
N MET A 581 -30.78 9.21 -11.25
CA MET A 581 -31.00 9.52 -12.67
C MET A 581 -31.73 8.35 -13.36
N ALA A 582 -32.75 8.65 -14.18
CA ALA A 582 -33.49 7.65 -14.93
C ALA A 582 -32.62 6.97 -16.00
N THR A 583 -32.99 5.75 -16.38
CA THR A 583 -32.47 5.07 -17.59
C THR A 583 -33.33 5.38 -18.80
N PHE A 584 -32.82 5.12 -20.02
CA PHE A 584 -33.63 5.26 -21.25
C PHE A 584 -34.92 4.44 -21.18
N ASP A 585 -34.86 3.23 -20.63
CA ASP A 585 -36.02 2.35 -20.45
C ASP A 585 -37.05 2.91 -19.46
N THR A 586 -36.57 3.36 -18.27
CA THR A 586 -37.47 3.87 -17.23
C THR A 586 -38.10 5.22 -17.57
N ALA A 587 -37.44 6.00 -18.43
CA ALA A 587 -37.93 7.30 -18.90
C ALA A 587 -38.73 7.22 -20.22
N ASN A 588 -38.86 6.03 -20.82
CA ASN A 588 -39.45 5.83 -22.16
C ASN A 588 -38.84 6.73 -23.25
N ILE A 589 -37.53 6.94 -23.19
CA ILE A 589 -36.79 7.73 -24.17
C ILE A 589 -36.09 6.77 -25.14
N SER A 590 -36.18 7.06 -26.47
CA SER A 590 -35.49 6.25 -27.49
C SER A 590 -33.98 6.33 -27.31
N GLY A 591 -33.31 5.17 -27.36
CA GLY A 591 -31.85 5.05 -27.33
C GLY A 591 -31.20 5.54 -28.63
N ALA A 592 -29.87 5.45 -28.70
CA ALA A 592 -29.10 5.86 -29.88
C ALA A 592 -29.47 5.01 -31.10
N ILE A 593 -29.53 5.65 -32.28
CA ILE A 593 -29.77 4.97 -33.55
C ILE A 593 -28.63 3.97 -33.80
N GLY A 594 -28.89 2.69 -33.77
CA GLY A 594 -27.90 1.58 -33.96
C GLY A 594 -27.80 0.60 -32.80
N GLU A 595 -28.40 0.85 -31.63
CA GLU A 595 -28.51 -0.15 -30.55
C GLU A 595 -29.76 -1.04 -30.69
N GLN A 596 -30.78 -0.60 -31.45
CA GLN A 596 -32.00 -1.36 -31.67
C GLN A 596 -31.83 -2.55 -32.62
N GLU A 597 -30.77 -2.62 -33.41
CA GLU A 597 -30.54 -3.75 -34.36
C GLU A 597 -29.87 -4.97 -33.69
N ARG A 598 -29.22 -4.78 -32.50
CA ARG A 598 -28.54 -5.88 -31.80
C ARG A 598 -29.39 -6.63 -30.78
N SER A 599 -30.59 -6.17 -30.49
CA SER A 599 -31.52 -6.85 -29.56
C SER A 599 -32.55 -7.76 -30.28
N ASN A 600 -32.52 -7.82 -31.60
CA ASN A 600 -33.42 -8.67 -32.42
C ASN A 600 -32.67 -9.77 -33.18
N GLU A 601 -31.38 -10.00 -32.94
CA GLU A 601 -30.62 -11.19 -33.30
C GLU A 601 -30.26 -12.00 -32.03
#